data_6e9cac0aaf66821e90b03f000c8a0920
#
_entry.id   6e9cac0aaf66821e90b03f000c8a0920
#
_cell.length_a   1.000
_cell.length_b   1.000
_cell.length_c   1.000
_cell.angle_alpha   90.00
_cell.angle_beta   90.00
_cell.angle_gamma   90.00
#
_symmetry.space_group_name_H-M   'P 1'
#
loop_
_entity.id
_entity.type
_entity.pdbx_description
1 polymer ?
#
loop_
_entity_poly.entity_id
_entity_poly.type
_entity_poly.pdbx_seq_one_letter_code
_entity_poly.pdbx_strand_id
1 'polypeptide(L)'
;PVIFYNNYYKDLNYPRVTVNDKQCADRLLGLLIKAGHRHIAGIFIYDNYQSIEKFQGMAAALKRYGVDFQDDNIKWCVSNEAHDNRFARSIEKFLKGIPRCSAIVCCNYMIYQLVRQVLQKLEKKVPEDYSVVCFDYSGDDWEKEGITCSIHQGYQIGRQVAERLLKMIERKDCKGQDYSCI
;
A
#
# COMPACT_ATOMS: atom_id res chain seq x y z
N PRO A 1 -20.90 13.34 -16.40
CA PRO A 1 -19.52 13.37 -15.93
C PRO A 1 -19.11 12.07 -15.25
N VAL A 2 -17.83 11.71 -15.33
CA VAL A 2 -17.24 10.53 -14.68
C VAL A 2 -15.98 10.98 -13.93
N ILE A 3 -15.79 10.48 -12.70
CA ILE A 3 -14.58 10.68 -11.91
C ILE A 3 -14.12 9.32 -11.37
N PHE A 4 -12.87 8.99 -11.55
CA PHE A 4 -12.23 7.89 -10.85
C PHE A 4 -11.81 8.31 -9.43
N TYR A 5 -11.87 7.38 -8.49
CA TYR A 5 -11.33 7.58 -7.14
C TYR A 5 -10.57 6.34 -6.67
N ASN A 6 -9.54 6.54 -5.86
CA ASN A 6 -8.61 5.52 -5.41
C ASN A 6 -7.92 4.79 -6.55
N ASN A 7 -8.59 3.84 -7.19
CA ASN A 7 -8.06 3.10 -8.33
C ASN A 7 -8.51 3.70 -9.66
N TYR A 8 -7.69 3.64 -10.69
CA TYR A 8 -7.96 4.20 -12.01
C TYR A 8 -7.24 3.43 -13.12
N TYR A 9 -7.67 3.66 -14.36
CA TYR A 9 -7.02 3.12 -15.54
C TYR A 9 -6.23 4.25 -16.22
N LYS A 10 -4.91 4.06 -16.36
CA LYS A 10 -3.99 5.09 -16.86
C LYS A 10 -4.30 5.52 -18.28
N ASP A 11 -4.81 4.59 -19.09
CA ASP A 11 -5.14 4.85 -20.50
C ASP A 11 -6.48 5.58 -20.69
N LEU A 12 -7.25 5.75 -19.62
CA LEU A 12 -8.52 6.47 -19.64
C LEU A 12 -8.31 7.89 -19.11
N ASN A 13 -8.43 8.86 -19.99
CA ASN A 13 -8.26 10.28 -19.65
C ASN A 13 -9.51 10.88 -18.99
N TYR A 14 -9.85 10.36 -17.81
CA TYR A 14 -10.89 10.92 -16.95
C TYR A 14 -10.30 11.60 -15.72
N PRO A 15 -11.00 12.61 -15.14
CA PRO A 15 -10.63 13.18 -13.85
C PRO A 15 -10.54 12.09 -12.76
N ARG A 16 -9.60 12.25 -11.86
CA ARG A 16 -9.40 11.31 -10.75
C ARG A 16 -9.09 12.03 -9.44
N VAL A 17 -9.48 11.39 -8.34
CA VAL A 17 -9.10 11.76 -6.97
C VAL A 17 -8.39 10.55 -6.35
N THR A 18 -7.10 10.69 -6.07
CA THR A 18 -6.25 9.60 -5.57
C THR A 18 -5.46 10.04 -4.34
N VAL A 19 -5.00 9.09 -3.55
CA VAL A 19 -4.06 9.33 -2.45
C VAL A 19 -2.64 9.52 -3.03
N ASN A 20 -1.79 10.28 -2.35
CA ASN A 20 -0.39 10.40 -2.70
C ASN A 20 0.40 9.18 -2.16
N ASP A 21 0.24 8.03 -2.82
CA ASP A 21 0.84 6.76 -2.42
C ASP A 21 2.37 6.81 -2.36
N LYS A 22 3.02 7.62 -3.21
CA LYS A 22 4.46 7.81 -3.19
C LYS A 22 4.94 8.50 -1.92
N GLN A 23 4.22 9.51 -1.45
CA GLN A 23 4.54 10.18 -0.20
C GLN A 23 4.25 9.29 1.01
N CYS A 24 3.16 8.54 0.99
CA CYS A 24 2.86 7.54 2.03
C CYS A 24 3.97 6.49 2.11
N ALA A 25 4.41 5.94 0.97
CA ALA A 25 5.52 5.00 0.90
C ALA A 25 6.79 5.59 1.51
N ASP A 26 7.13 6.81 1.13
CA ASP A 26 8.31 7.48 1.64
C ASP A 26 8.29 7.64 3.17
N ARG A 27 7.15 8.02 3.74
CA ARG A 27 6.99 8.14 5.20
C ARG A 27 7.11 6.79 5.90
N LEU A 28 6.40 5.74 5.40
CA LEU A 28 6.44 4.41 6.00
C LEU A 28 7.85 3.80 5.94
N LEU A 29 8.51 3.88 4.77
CA LEU A 29 9.89 3.40 4.60
C LEU A 29 10.86 4.20 5.48
N GLY A 30 10.67 5.51 5.58
CA GLY A 30 11.47 6.37 6.46
C GLY A 30 11.42 5.93 7.92
N LEU A 31 10.24 5.50 8.42
CA LEU A 31 10.11 4.96 9.77
C LEU A 31 10.90 3.65 9.92
N LEU A 32 10.75 2.71 9.00
CA LEU A 32 11.47 1.43 9.03
C LEU A 32 13.00 1.63 8.97
N ILE A 33 13.47 2.50 8.09
CA ILE A 33 14.90 2.76 7.90
C ILE A 33 15.50 3.49 9.13
N LYS A 34 14.75 4.43 9.73
CA LYS A 34 15.15 5.08 10.98
C LYS A 34 15.21 4.08 12.15
N ALA A 35 14.35 3.06 12.16
CA ALA A 35 14.39 1.97 13.12
C ALA A 35 15.54 0.96 12.85
N GLY A 36 16.36 1.18 11.82
CA GLY A 36 17.54 0.35 11.53
C GLY A 36 17.32 -0.74 10.50
N HIS A 37 16.11 -0.92 9.96
CA HIS A 37 15.84 -1.95 8.94
C HIS A 37 16.57 -1.65 7.63
N ARG A 38 17.22 -2.67 7.05
CA ARG A 38 17.92 -2.60 5.77
C ARG A 38 17.50 -3.69 4.79
N HIS A 39 16.97 -4.81 5.29
CA HIS A 39 16.40 -5.89 4.50
C HIS A 39 14.88 -5.84 4.66
N ILE A 40 14.22 -5.20 3.70
CA ILE A 40 12.80 -4.88 3.74
C ILE A 40 12.10 -5.63 2.61
N ALA A 41 11.08 -6.40 2.92
CA ALA A 41 10.23 -7.06 1.96
C ALA A 41 8.99 -6.22 1.63
N GLY A 42 8.43 -6.43 0.44
CA GLY A 42 7.16 -5.85 0.04
C GLY A 42 6.20 -6.90 -0.53
N ILE A 43 4.92 -6.77 -0.23
CA ILE A 43 3.87 -7.61 -0.82
C ILE A 43 2.85 -6.71 -1.51
N PHE A 44 2.72 -6.88 -2.83
CA PHE A 44 1.95 -5.99 -3.71
C PHE A 44 1.02 -6.76 -4.65
N ILE A 45 0.01 -6.04 -5.17
CA ILE A 45 -0.99 -6.55 -6.11
C ILE A 45 -0.68 -5.94 -7.48
N TYR A 46 -0.39 -6.76 -8.50
CA TYR A 46 0.10 -6.24 -9.79
C TYR A 46 -1.01 -5.83 -10.76
N ASP A 47 -2.24 -6.32 -10.58
CA ASP A 47 -3.42 -5.94 -11.38
C ASP A 47 -4.19 -4.74 -10.79
N ASN A 48 -3.58 -4.03 -9.84
CA ASN A 48 -4.11 -2.84 -9.20
C ASN A 48 -3.13 -1.68 -9.34
N TYR A 49 -3.55 -0.62 -10.03
CA TYR A 49 -2.67 0.52 -10.34
C TYR A 49 -2.16 1.24 -9.09
N GLN A 50 -3.00 1.41 -8.08
CA GLN A 50 -2.64 2.02 -6.81
C GLN A 50 -1.55 1.20 -6.09
N SER A 51 -1.65 -0.13 -6.13
CA SER A 51 -0.62 -0.99 -5.54
C SER A 51 0.72 -0.88 -6.28
N ILE A 52 0.68 -0.70 -7.62
CA ILE A 52 1.89 -0.43 -8.42
C ILE A 52 2.52 0.92 -8.03
N GLU A 53 1.73 1.97 -7.80
CA GLU A 53 2.25 3.28 -7.34
C GLU A 53 2.88 3.19 -5.95
N LYS A 54 2.30 2.42 -5.04
CA LYS A 54 2.88 2.12 -3.71
C LYS A 54 4.23 1.42 -3.83
N PHE A 55 4.32 0.41 -4.70
CA PHE A 55 5.58 -0.27 -5.00
C PHE A 55 6.63 0.70 -5.58
N GLN A 56 6.24 1.53 -6.56
CA GLN A 56 7.15 2.54 -7.13
C GLN A 56 7.61 3.54 -6.06
N GLY A 57 6.72 3.93 -5.16
CA GLY A 57 7.05 4.76 -4.00
C GLY A 57 8.04 4.08 -3.06
N MET A 58 7.85 2.79 -2.75
CA MET A 58 8.79 1.99 -1.96
C MET A 58 10.17 1.94 -2.63
N ALA A 59 10.25 1.58 -3.91
CA ALA A 59 11.51 1.50 -4.65
C ALA A 59 12.25 2.85 -4.67
N ALA A 60 11.52 3.95 -4.91
CA ALA A 60 12.07 5.29 -4.88
C ALA A 60 12.59 5.69 -3.49
N ALA A 61 11.85 5.35 -2.42
CA ALA A 61 12.25 5.60 -1.05
C ALA A 61 13.53 4.82 -0.67
N LEU A 62 13.57 3.52 -0.97
CA LEU A 62 14.77 2.70 -0.72
C LEU A 62 16.00 3.31 -1.39
N LYS A 63 15.90 3.67 -2.68
CA LYS A 63 16.98 4.34 -3.42
C LYS A 63 17.40 5.64 -2.74
N ARG A 64 16.45 6.48 -2.32
CA ARG A 64 16.73 7.77 -1.66
C ARG A 64 17.44 7.61 -0.33
N TYR A 65 17.11 6.57 0.42
CA TYR A 65 17.74 6.26 1.71
C TYR A 65 19.03 5.41 1.59
N GLY A 66 19.49 5.09 0.37
CA GLY A 66 20.68 4.28 0.15
C GLY A 66 20.54 2.84 0.62
N VAL A 67 19.34 2.28 0.58
CA VAL A 67 19.06 0.88 0.88
C VAL A 67 18.93 0.12 -0.44
N ASP A 68 19.69 -0.97 -0.58
CA ASP A 68 19.68 -1.77 -1.78
C ASP A 68 18.31 -2.43 -2.00
N PHE A 69 17.76 -2.20 -3.18
CA PHE A 69 16.56 -2.88 -3.64
C PHE A 69 16.94 -4.26 -4.19
N GLN A 70 16.21 -5.28 -3.75
CA GLN A 70 16.37 -6.65 -4.24
C GLN A 70 15.01 -7.18 -4.71
N ASP A 71 14.93 -7.61 -5.96
CA ASP A 71 13.69 -8.14 -6.56
C ASP A 71 13.14 -9.34 -5.79
N ASP A 72 14.04 -10.19 -5.25
CA ASP A 72 13.68 -11.35 -4.44
C ASP A 72 12.96 -10.99 -3.14
N ASN A 73 13.06 -9.74 -2.70
CA ASN A 73 12.33 -9.24 -1.52
C ASN A 73 10.91 -8.75 -1.86
N ILE A 74 10.47 -8.89 -3.11
CA ILE A 74 9.13 -8.47 -3.53
C ILE A 74 8.27 -9.66 -3.90
N LYS A 75 7.13 -9.76 -3.24
CA LYS A 75 6.09 -10.74 -3.54
C LYS A 75 4.93 -10.06 -4.25
N TRP A 76 4.61 -10.54 -5.44
CA TRP A 76 3.46 -10.11 -6.22
C TRP A 76 2.33 -11.12 -6.13
N CYS A 77 1.09 -10.63 -6.17
CA CYS A 77 -0.12 -11.43 -6.36
C CYS A 77 -1.13 -10.69 -7.25
N VAL A 78 -2.19 -11.36 -7.65
CA VAL A 78 -3.38 -10.75 -8.27
C VAL A 78 -4.46 -10.51 -7.21
N SER A 79 -5.38 -9.58 -7.49
CA SER A 79 -6.44 -9.19 -6.55
C SER A 79 -7.30 -10.38 -6.07
N ASN A 80 -7.59 -11.35 -6.95
CA ASN A 80 -8.39 -12.52 -6.58
C ASN A 80 -7.63 -13.54 -5.72
N GLU A 81 -6.30 -13.60 -5.80
CA GLU A 81 -5.47 -14.49 -4.97
C GLU A 81 -5.40 -14.03 -3.52
N ALA A 82 -5.46 -12.73 -3.29
CA ALA A 82 -5.31 -12.12 -1.98
C ALA A 82 -6.38 -12.60 -0.95
N HIS A 83 -7.47 -13.23 -1.40
CA HIS A 83 -8.52 -13.82 -0.56
C HIS A 83 -8.38 -15.35 -0.38
N ASP A 84 -7.35 -15.98 -0.98
CA ASP A 84 -7.18 -17.42 -0.99
C ASP A 84 -6.18 -17.89 0.09
N ASN A 85 -6.56 -18.92 0.84
CA ASN A 85 -5.65 -19.59 1.79
C ASN A 85 -4.35 -20.12 1.13
N ARG A 86 -4.35 -20.36 -0.18
CA ARG A 86 -3.15 -20.71 -0.94
C ARG A 86 -2.15 -19.56 -0.97
N PHE A 87 -2.65 -18.32 -0.99
CA PHE A 87 -1.77 -17.16 -0.96
C PHE A 87 -1.06 -17.02 0.38
N ALA A 88 -1.71 -17.32 1.51
CA ALA A 88 -1.05 -17.36 2.81
C ALA A 88 0.12 -18.35 2.84
N ARG A 89 -0.04 -19.55 2.24
CA ARG A 89 1.07 -20.52 2.10
C ARG A 89 2.20 -19.98 1.21
N SER A 90 1.86 -19.24 0.16
CA SER A 90 2.83 -18.58 -0.72
C SER A 90 3.62 -17.49 0.00
N ILE A 91 2.98 -16.71 0.89
CA ILE A 91 3.64 -15.74 1.77
C ILE A 91 4.59 -16.46 2.74
N GLU A 92 4.14 -17.57 3.35
CA GLU A 92 4.99 -18.37 4.24
C GLU A 92 6.27 -18.85 3.54
N LYS A 93 6.13 -19.41 2.33
CA LYS A 93 7.28 -19.85 1.53
C LYS A 93 8.21 -18.68 1.17
N PHE A 94 7.65 -17.55 0.80
CA PHE A 94 8.38 -16.34 0.46
C PHE A 94 9.22 -15.85 1.65
N LEU A 95 8.61 -15.70 2.83
CA LEU A 95 9.32 -15.23 4.02
C LEU A 95 10.44 -16.18 4.45
N LYS A 96 10.26 -17.50 4.31
CA LYS A 96 11.31 -18.49 4.55
C LYS A 96 12.47 -18.36 3.54
N GLY A 97 12.21 -17.88 2.33
CA GLY A 97 13.22 -17.66 1.28
C GLY A 97 14.08 -16.41 1.48
N ILE A 98 13.66 -15.48 2.36
CA ILE A 98 14.35 -14.21 2.62
C ILE A 98 14.72 -14.06 4.11
N PRO A 99 15.58 -14.93 4.67
CA PRO A 99 15.83 -15.03 6.12
C PRO A 99 16.47 -13.77 6.74
N ARG A 100 17.05 -12.89 5.93
CA ARG A 100 17.64 -11.61 6.38
C ARG A 100 16.58 -10.49 6.54
N CYS A 101 15.37 -10.70 6.01
CA CYS A 101 14.30 -9.72 6.08
C CYS A 101 13.87 -9.50 7.53
N SER A 102 13.78 -8.25 7.94
CA SER A 102 13.36 -7.84 9.29
C SER A 102 12.17 -6.88 9.27
N ALA A 103 11.72 -6.43 8.09
CA ALA A 103 10.55 -5.58 7.96
C ALA A 103 9.75 -5.91 6.70
N ILE A 104 8.42 -5.78 6.80
CA ILE A 104 7.49 -6.11 5.72
C ILE A 104 6.57 -4.93 5.45
N VAL A 105 6.46 -4.54 4.18
CA VAL A 105 5.54 -3.53 3.67
C VAL A 105 4.37 -4.22 2.97
N CYS A 106 3.16 -4.00 3.46
CA CYS A 106 1.93 -4.57 2.92
C CYS A 106 1.16 -3.50 2.13
N CYS A 107 0.79 -3.78 0.88
CA CYS A 107 0.14 -2.81 0.00
C CYS A 107 -1.27 -2.38 0.48
N ASN A 108 -1.89 -3.13 1.37
CA ASN A 108 -3.17 -2.79 2.02
C ASN A 108 -3.38 -3.58 3.31
N TYR A 109 -4.45 -3.26 4.03
CA TYR A 109 -4.79 -3.91 5.30
C TYR A 109 -5.11 -5.40 5.18
N MET A 110 -5.72 -5.84 4.09
CA MET A 110 -6.01 -7.25 3.85
C MET A 110 -4.72 -8.09 3.76
N ILE A 111 -3.73 -7.62 3.00
CA ILE A 111 -2.41 -8.26 2.92
C ILE A 111 -1.72 -8.24 4.29
N TYR A 112 -1.85 -7.13 5.03
CA TYR A 112 -1.34 -7.04 6.40
C TYR A 112 -1.91 -8.13 7.31
N GLN A 113 -3.23 -8.35 7.28
CA GLN A 113 -3.88 -9.39 8.08
C GLN A 113 -3.35 -10.79 7.74
N LEU A 114 -3.18 -11.10 6.44
CA LEU A 114 -2.60 -12.37 5.99
C LEU A 114 -1.16 -12.53 6.47
N VAL A 115 -0.34 -11.50 6.37
CA VAL A 115 1.05 -11.50 6.88
C VAL A 115 1.06 -11.77 8.38
N ARG A 116 0.21 -11.10 9.15
CA ARG A 116 0.08 -11.32 10.61
C ARG A 116 -0.28 -12.76 10.95
N GLN A 117 -1.24 -13.36 10.25
CA GLN A 117 -1.61 -14.76 10.42
C GLN A 117 -0.44 -15.71 10.10
N VAL A 118 0.30 -15.45 9.02
CA VAL A 118 1.47 -16.25 8.65
C VAL A 118 2.57 -16.13 9.69
N LEU A 119 2.89 -14.91 10.15
CA LEU A 119 3.90 -14.70 11.19
C LEU A 119 3.52 -15.40 12.51
N GLN A 120 2.25 -15.31 12.90
CA GLN A 120 1.75 -16.02 14.10
C GLN A 120 1.93 -17.54 13.97
N LYS A 121 1.59 -18.11 12.80
CA LYS A 121 1.80 -19.54 12.50
C LYS A 121 3.28 -19.93 12.54
N LEU A 122 4.18 -19.02 12.18
CA LEU A 122 5.63 -19.21 12.24
C LEU A 122 6.22 -18.90 13.62
N GLU A 123 5.37 -18.63 14.63
CA GLU A 123 5.76 -18.23 15.99
C GLU A 123 6.65 -16.97 16.00
N LYS A 124 6.45 -16.08 15.01
CA LYS A 124 7.15 -14.81 14.87
C LYS A 124 6.34 -13.66 15.48
N LYS A 125 7.00 -12.85 16.27
CA LYS A 125 6.40 -11.72 16.98
C LYS A 125 6.55 -10.42 16.15
N VAL A 126 5.55 -9.57 16.28
CA VAL A 126 5.57 -8.20 15.74
C VAL A 126 5.40 -7.27 16.94
N PRO A 127 6.32 -6.33 17.16
CA PRO A 127 7.42 -5.91 16.29
C PRO A 127 8.77 -6.62 16.50
N GLU A 128 8.91 -7.56 17.45
CA GLU A 128 10.19 -8.05 17.95
C GLU A 128 11.02 -8.81 16.90
N ASP A 129 10.38 -9.71 16.12
CA ASP A 129 11.03 -10.45 15.03
C ASP A 129 10.90 -9.71 13.68
N TYR A 130 9.74 -9.08 13.45
CA TYR A 130 9.43 -8.35 12.23
C TYR A 130 8.70 -7.05 12.52
N SER A 131 9.16 -5.95 11.95
CA SER A 131 8.33 -4.75 11.83
C SER A 131 7.41 -4.88 10.61
N VAL A 132 6.12 -4.65 10.78
CA VAL A 132 5.16 -4.72 9.67
C VAL A 132 4.43 -3.39 9.55
N VAL A 133 4.45 -2.83 8.34
CA VAL A 133 3.70 -1.60 8.02
C VAL A 133 2.72 -1.87 6.89
N CYS A 134 1.61 -1.15 6.88
CA CYS A 134 0.63 -1.28 5.80
C CYS A 134 0.13 0.05 5.26
N PHE A 135 -0.34 0.01 4.02
CA PHE A 135 -1.10 1.07 3.41
C PHE A 135 -2.60 0.88 3.64
N ASP A 136 -3.34 1.98 3.55
CA ASP A 136 -4.81 2.01 3.46
C ASP A 136 -5.55 1.31 4.60
N TYR A 137 -5.13 1.55 5.82
CA TYR A 137 -5.94 1.15 6.96
C TYR A 137 -7.23 2.00 6.99
N SER A 138 -8.38 1.35 7.09
CA SER A 138 -9.70 2.00 7.06
C SER A 138 -10.47 1.93 8.39
N GLY A 139 -9.89 1.34 9.43
CA GLY A 139 -10.51 1.28 10.77
C GLY A 139 -10.15 2.50 11.62
N ASP A 140 -10.88 2.67 12.72
CA ASP A 140 -10.64 3.74 13.69
C ASP A 140 -9.72 3.31 14.85
N ASP A 141 -9.43 2.01 14.95
CA ASP A 141 -8.73 1.39 16.09
C ASP A 141 -7.25 1.06 15.83
N TRP A 142 -6.62 1.69 14.83
CA TRP A 142 -5.22 1.40 14.44
C TRP A 142 -4.22 1.57 15.61
N GLU A 143 -4.47 2.54 16.51
CA GLU A 143 -3.64 2.74 17.70
C GLU A 143 -3.77 1.57 18.69
N LYS A 144 -5.00 1.10 18.92
CA LYS A 144 -5.27 -0.04 19.81
C LYS A 144 -4.70 -1.35 19.26
N GLU A 145 -4.72 -1.49 17.93
CA GLU A 145 -4.13 -2.65 17.26
C GLU A 145 -2.60 -2.57 17.15
N GLY A 146 -2.00 -1.42 17.48
CA GLY A 146 -0.56 -1.20 17.40
C GLY A 146 -0.02 -1.25 15.96
N ILE A 147 -0.81 -0.84 14.98
CA ILE A 147 -0.47 -0.90 13.56
C ILE A 147 0.23 0.38 13.11
N THR A 148 1.40 0.26 12.50
CA THR A 148 2.01 1.37 11.75
C THR A 148 1.49 1.37 10.33
N CYS A 149 0.69 2.38 9.96
CA CYS A 149 -0.04 2.39 8.68
C CYS A 149 -0.22 3.80 8.11
N SER A 150 -0.53 3.87 6.82
CA SER A 150 -1.21 5.03 6.26
C SER A 150 -2.73 4.85 6.38
N ILE A 151 -3.42 5.89 6.81
CA ILE A 151 -4.87 5.84 7.00
C ILE A 151 -5.55 6.20 5.68
N HIS A 152 -6.53 5.38 5.29
CA HIS A 152 -7.36 5.65 4.12
C HIS A 152 -8.33 6.82 4.42
N GLN A 153 -8.15 7.94 3.73
CA GLN A 153 -8.93 9.16 3.96
C GLN A 153 -10.25 9.16 3.17
N GLY A 154 -11.07 8.13 3.36
CA GLY A 154 -12.29 7.90 2.59
C GLY A 154 -13.26 9.09 2.58
N TYR A 155 -13.46 9.74 3.73
CA TYR A 155 -14.32 10.93 3.81
C TYR A 155 -13.79 12.10 2.96
N GLN A 156 -12.49 12.39 3.03
CA GLN A 156 -11.90 13.51 2.27
C GLN A 156 -11.92 13.23 0.77
N ILE A 157 -11.63 11.98 0.39
CA ILE A 157 -11.72 11.54 -1.02
C ILE A 157 -13.15 11.71 -1.52
N GLY A 158 -14.14 11.17 -0.79
CA GLY A 158 -15.55 11.26 -1.16
C GLY A 158 -16.05 12.70 -1.29
N ARG A 159 -15.66 13.57 -0.35
CA ARG A 159 -15.97 15.00 -0.42
C ARG A 159 -15.38 15.66 -1.67
N GLN A 160 -14.10 15.42 -1.99
CA GLN A 160 -13.48 15.99 -3.18
C GLN A 160 -14.10 15.45 -4.47
N VAL A 161 -14.46 14.17 -4.53
CA VAL A 161 -15.18 13.57 -5.66
C VAL A 161 -16.52 14.28 -5.85
N ALA A 162 -17.31 14.48 -4.78
CA ALA A 162 -18.61 15.14 -4.85
C ALA A 162 -18.50 16.61 -5.31
N GLU A 163 -17.59 17.37 -4.70
CA GLU A 163 -17.34 18.78 -5.07
C GLU A 163 -16.96 18.93 -6.54
N ARG A 164 -16.18 17.97 -7.08
CA ARG A 164 -15.77 17.99 -8.48
C ARG A 164 -16.87 17.59 -9.42
N LEU A 165 -17.63 16.55 -9.09
CA LEU A 165 -18.78 16.15 -9.91
C LEU A 165 -19.77 17.31 -10.06
N LEU A 166 -20.06 18.04 -8.97
CA LEU A 166 -20.92 19.21 -9.00
C LEU A 166 -20.36 20.30 -9.95
N LYS A 167 -19.08 20.64 -9.82
CA LYS A 167 -18.41 21.61 -10.71
C LYS A 167 -18.44 21.18 -12.18
N MET A 168 -18.26 19.89 -12.48
CA MET A 168 -18.34 19.37 -13.85
C MET A 168 -19.75 19.47 -14.42
N ILE A 169 -20.78 19.23 -13.60
CA ILE A 169 -22.19 19.38 -13.98
C ILE A 169 -22.51 20.85 -14.30
N GLU A 170 -22.10 21.77 -13.42
CA GLU A 170 -22.35 23.20 -13.57
C GLU A 170 -21.65 23.79 -14.78
N ARG A 171 -20.39 23.43 -15.02
CA ARG A 171 -19.56 24.00 -16.12
C ARG A 171 -19.70 23.27 -17.43
N LYS A 172 -20.41 22.15 -17.48
CA LYS A 172 -20.48 21.23 -18.64
C LYS A 172 -19.09 20.83 -19.16
N ASP A 173 -18.08 20.89 -18.30
CA ASP A 173 -16.69 20.54 -18.63
C ASP A 173 -16.34 19.19 -18.01
N CYS A 174 -16.00 18.22 -18.87
CA CYS A 174 -15.65 16.86 -18.48
C CYS A 174 -14.17 16.52 -18.75
N LYS A 175 -13.33 17.52 -19.06
CA LYS A 175 -11.92 17.28 -19.38
C LYS A 175 -11.08 17.02 -18.14
N GLY A 176 -10.19 16.01 -18.25
CA GLY A 176 -9.44 15.47 -17.15
C GLY A 176 -8.38 16.40 -16.57
N GLN A 177 -8.44 16.59 -15.26
CA GLN A 177 -7.32 17.06 -14.45
C GLN A 177 -7.09 16.06 -13.32
N ASP A 178 -5.82 15.74 -13.04
CA ASP A 178 -5.42 14.86 -11.94
C ASP A 178 -5.48 15.60 -10.62
N TYR A 179 -6.08 14.96 -9.62
CA TYR A 179 -6.14 15.47 -8.27
C TYR A 179 -5.71 14.40 -7.27
N SER A 180 -4.64 14.68 -6.52
CA SER A 180 -4.23 13.85 -5.41
C SER A 180 -4.72 14.43 -4.09
N CYS A 181 -5.32 13.60 -3.24
CA CYS A 181 -5.48 13.87 -1.82
C CYS A 181 -4.19 13.50 -1.07
N ILE A 182 -3.89 14.25 -0.04
CA ILE A 182 -2.76 13.98 0.86
C ILE A 182 -3.13 12.88 1.84
#